data_719d3d0df59b90ff3d55d72e38ef752e
#
_entry.id   719d3d0df59b90ff3d55d72e38ef752e
#
_cell.length_a   1.000
_cell.length_b   1.000
_cell.length_c   1.000
_cell.angle_alpha   90.00
_cell.angle_beta   90.00
_cell.angle_gamma   90.00
#
_symmetry.space_group_name_H-M   'P 1'
#
loop_
_entity.id
_entity.type
_entity.pdbx_description
1 polymer ?
#
loop_
_entity_poly.entity_id
_entity_poly.type
_entity_poly.pdbx_seq_one_letter_code
_entity_poly.pdbx_strand_id
1 'polypeptide(L)'
;MNHSRLFAALLLLAFTVASALGQDKEPPVAKEKEPDLMARLKKVKGSFSLIVSFQVKKGEEKTLLEAAKPCIAATLEEKGCKRYELNQDLENPTKFIMIERWDSFKDLEAHLEAEHTKKLLATLAKIADGPPTFVIAKRRVQPKK
;
A
#
# COMPACT_ATOMS: atom_id res chain seq x y z
N MET A 1 7.49 19.17 16.70
CA MET A 1 7.41 19.28 15.22
C MET A 1 6.67 18.06 14.74
N ASN A 2 5.52 18.27 14.10
CA ASN A 2 4.55 17.20 13.81
C ASN A 2 5.03 16.28 12.67
N HIS A 3 5.47 15.08 13.01
CA HIS A 3 5.88 14.04 12.06
C HIS A 3 4.70 13.49 11.21
N SER A 4 3.45 13.82 11.57
CA SER A 4 2.25 13.47 10.79
C SER A 4 2.18 14.08 9.38
N ARG A 5 2.99 15.11 9.08
CA ARG A 5 2.92 15.82 7.79
C ARG A 5 3.78 15.19 6.69
N LEU A 6 4.75 14.36 7.03
CA LEU A 6 5.61 13.70 6.04
C LEU A 6 4.93 12.54 5.31
N PHE A 7 3.98 11.87 5.95
CA PHE A 7 3.23 10.77 5.33
C PHE A 7 2.16 11.24 4.33
N ALA A 8 1.63 12.45 4.52
CA ALA A 8 0.66 13.04 3.58
C ALA A 8 1.30 13.39 2.23
N ALA A 9 2.60 13.68 2.20
CA ALA A 9 3.30 14.11 0.99
C ALA A 9 3.58 12.97 0.00
N LEU A 10 3.65 11.71 0.45
CA LEU A 10 3.92 10.58 -0.42
C LEU A 10 2.66 10.05 -1.13
N LEU A 11 1.47 10.45 -0.68
CA LEU A 11 0.18 10.05 -1.23
C LEU A 11 -0.46 11.10 -2.17
N LEU A 12 0.20 12.26 -2.37
CA LEU A 12 -0.35 13.40 -3.11
C LEU A 12 0.49 13.80 -4.33
N LEU A 13 1.04 12.86 -5.10
CA LEU A 13 1.46 13.19 -6.46
C LEU A 13 0.26 13.02 -7.41
N ALA A 14 -0.55 14.07 -7.47
CA ALA A 14 -1.50 14.26 -8.55
C ALA A 14 -0.71 14.58 -9.83
N PHE A 15 -0.51 13.60 -10.68
CA PHE A 15 -0.02 13.81 -12.04
C PHE A 15 -1.21 14.14 -12.95
N THR A 16 -1.27 15.40 -13.40
CA THR A 16 -2.03 15.77 -14.59
C THR A 16 -1.24 15.33 -15.82
N VAL A 17 -1.66 14.26 -16.46
CA VAL A 17 -1.25 13.95 -17.83
C VAL A 17 -2.48 14.03 -18.70
N ALA A 18 -2.52 15.08 -19.51
CA ALA A 18 -3.40 15.15 -20.65
C ALA A 18 -2.85 14.25 -21.76
N SER A 19 -3.63 13.27 -22.18
CA SER A 19 -3.40 12.60 -23.47
C SER A 19 -4.76 12.39 -24.13
N ALA A 20 -4.93 13.08 -25.24
CA ALA A 20 -6.02 12.88 -26.17
C ALA A 20 -5.79 11.59 -26.96
N LEU A 21 -6.85 10.77 -27.09
CA LEU A 21 -7.40 10.18 -28.30
C LEU A 21 -8.26 8.95 -27.99
N GLY A 22 -9.54 8.98 -28.41
CA GLY A 22 -10.35 7.81 -28.75
C GLY A 22 -11.34 7.33 -27.66
N GLN A 23 -12.45 7.92 -27.64
CA GLN A 23 -13.83 7.53 -27.38
C GLN A 23 -14.09 6.06 -26.98
N ASP A 24 -14.50 5.87 -25.70
CA ASP A 24 -15.80 5.30 -25.35
C ASP A 24 -16.18 5.92 -23.99
N LYS A 25 -17.28 6.70 -24.01
CA LYS A 25 -17.73 7.46 -22.85
C LYS A 25 -18.51 6.56 -21.90
N GLU A 26 -17.86 6.03 -20.88
CA GLU A 26 -18.56 5.78 -19.64
C GLU A 26 -18.85 7.12 -18.96
N PRO A 27 -20.08 7.29 -18.37
CA PRO A 27 -20.40 8.53 -17.67
C PRO A 27 -19.39 8.77 -16.54
N PRO A 28 -18.97 10.01 -16.29
CA PRO A 28 -18.05 10.31 -15.20
C PRO A 28 -18.74 9.94 -13.87
N VAL A 29 -18.35 8.82 -13.29
CA VAL A 29 -18.56 8.60 -11.87
C VAL A 29 -17.82 9.74 -11.18
N ALA A 30 -18.57 10.64 -10.56
CA ALA A 30 -18.02 11.73 -9.78
C ALA A 30 -16.99 11.12 -8.82
N LYS A 31 -15.72 11.46 -9.02
CA LYS A 31 -14.64 11.09 -8.08
C LYS A 31 -14.88 11.90 -6.82
N GLU A 32 -15.78 11.43 -5.94
CA GLU A 32 -15.76 11.86 -4.56
C GLU A 32 -14.33 11.62 -4.09
N LYS A 33 -13.72 12.65 -3.54
CA LYS A 33 -12.37 12.63 -2.98
C LYS A 33 -12.37 11.54 -1.92
N GLU A 34 -11.86 10.36 -2.24
CA GLU A 34 -11.84 9.26 -1.27
C GLU A 34 -11.19 9.76 0.03
N PRO A 35 -11.81 9.51 1.18
CA PRO A 35 -11.25 9.94 2.44
C PRO A 35 -9.86 9.35 2.60
N ASP A 36 -8.92 10.17 3.06
CA ASP A 36 -7.54 9.79 3.34
C ASP A 36 -7.45 8.40 3.98
N LEU A 37 -6.60 7.53 3.42
CA LEU A 37 -6.41 6.15 3.89
C LEU A 37 -6.20 6.09 5.41
N MET A 38 -5.41 7.01 5.96
CA MET A 38 -5.14 7.06 7.41
C MET A 38 -6.40 7.39 8.21
N ALA A 39 -7.25 8.27 7.71
CA ALA A 39 -8.54 8.58 8.34
C ALA A 39 -9.51 7.38 8.31
N ARG A 40 -9.45 6.57 7.26
CA ARG A 40 -10.22 5.31 7.14
C ARG A 40 -9.70 4.27 8.13
N LEU A 41 -8.37 4.06 8.19
CA LEU A 41 -7.70 3.09 9.05
C LEU A 41 -7.90 3.39 10.53
N LYS A 42 -7.88 4.66 10.96
CA LYS A 42 -8.14 5.10 12.35
C LYS A 42 -9.51 4.69 12.87
N LYS A 43 -10.49 4.50 11.99
CA LYS A 43 -11.85 4.07 12.36
C LYS A 43 -11.96 2.55 12.53
N VAL A 44 -10.96 1.78 12.12
CA VAL A 44 -10.98 0.32 12.20
C VAL A 44 -10.78 -0.13 13.65
N LYS A 45 -11.72 -0.94 14.15
CA LYS A 45 -11.61 -1.55 15.48
C LYS A 45 -11.19 -3.01 15.37
N GLY A 46 -10.15 -3.38 16.12
CA GLY A 46 -9.61 -4.74 16.18
C GLY A 46 -8.81 -5.11 14.92
N SER A 47 -8.64 -6.41 14.70
CA SER A 47 -7.81 -6.91 13.59
C SER A 47 -8.42 -6.65 12.22
N PHE A 48 -7.55 -6.37 11.26
CA PHE A 48 -7.91 -6.10 9.86
C PHE A 48 -6.83 -6.57 8.90
N SER A 49 -7.18 -6.63 7.62
CA SER A 49 -6.24 -6.80 6.52
C SER A 49 -6.18 -5.52 5.71
N LEU A 50 -4.99 -5.15 5.28
CA LEU A 50 -4.74 -4.10 4.31
C LEU A 50 -4.17 -4.76 3.06
N ILE A 51 -4.78 -4.49 1.91
CA ILE A 51 -4.33 -4.97 0.61
C ILE A 51 -3.94 -3.73 -0.18
N VAL A 52 -2.68 -3.69 -0.60
CA VAL A 52 -2.12 -2.57 -1.36
C VAL A 52 -1.72 -3.07 -2.72
N SER A 53 -2.36 -2.58 -3.78
CA SER A 53 -1.97 -2.87 -5.16
C SER A 53 -1.25 -1.68 -5.75
N PHE A 54 -0.09 -1.92 -6.36
CA PHE A 54 0.74 -0.87 -6.95
C PHE A 54 1.53 -1.41 -8.14
N GLN A 55 2.02 -0.50 -8.95
CA GLN A 55 2.91 -0.82 -10.07
C GLN A 55 4.27 -0.15 -9.89
N VAL A 56 5.29 -0.80 -10.42
CA VAL A 56 6.64 -0.22 -10.57
C VAL A 56 6.95 0.00 -12.04
N LYS A 57 7.86 0.90 -12.31
CA LYS A 57 8.37 1.13 -13.65
C LYS A 57 8.99 -0.15 -14.18
N LYS A 58 8.82 -0.40 -15.47
CA LYS A 58 9.39 -1.56 -16.16
C LYS A 58 10.91 -1.61 -15.97
N GLY A 59 11.42 -2.75 -15.51
CA GLY A 59 12.82 -2.98 -15.19
C GLY A 59 13.17 -2.75 -13.72
N GLU A 60 12.24 -2.23 -12.89
CA GLU A 60 12.46 -1.99 -11.47
C GLU A 60 11.93 -3.12 -10.58
N GLU A 61 11.42 -4.19 -11.15
CA GLU A 61 10.86 -5.32 -10.43
C GLU A 61 11.91 -5.95 -9.48
N LYS A 62 13.14 -6.12 -9.97
CA LYS A 62 14.24 -6.66 -9.15
C LYS A 62 14.62 -5.71 -8.01
N THR A 63 14.68 -4.41 -8.28
CA THR A 63 14.94 -3.37 -7.27
C THR A 63 13.91 -3.43 -6.15
N LEU A 64 12.61 -3.57 -6.50
CA LEU A 64 11.56 -3.75 -5.51
C LEU A 64 11.76 -5.01 -4.67
N LEU A 65 11.99 -6.16 -5.31
CA LEU A 65 12.12 -7.44 -4.62
C LEU A 65 13.32 -7.45 -3.64
N GLU A 66 14.44 -6.83 -4.02
CA GLU A 66 15.62 -6.70 -3.16
C GLU A 66 15.35 -5.78 -1.96
N ALA A 67 14.66 -4.67 -2.17
CA ALA A 67 14.30 -3.76 -1.08
C ALA A 67 13.21 -4.35 -0.15
N ALA A 68 12.29 -5.13 -0.68
CA ALA A 68 11.18 -5.71 0.09
C ALA A 68 11.62 -6.86 1.01
N LYS A 69 12.59 -7.70 0.60
CA LYS A 69 13.03 -8.86 1.38
C LYS A 69 13.39 -8.53 2.84
N PRO A 70 14.32 -7.60 3.12
CA PRO A 70 14.67 -7.27 4.50
C PRO A 70 13.51 -6.60 5.25
N CYS A 71 12.67 -5.83 4.57
CA CYS A 71 11.49 -5.22 5.16
C CYS A 71 10.49 -6.29 5.60
N ILE A 72 10.17 -7.25 4.73
CA ILE A 72 9.24 -8.35 5.03
C ILE A 72 9.74 -9.16 6.23
N ALA A 73 11.03 -9.53 6.24
CA ALA A 73 11.62 -10.30 7.34
C ALA A 73 11.48 -9.56 8.68
N ALA A 74 11.81 -8.27 8.72
CA ALA A 74 11.70 -7.46 9.93
C ALA A 74 10.23 -7.24 10.36
N THR A 75 9.33 -7.02 9.40
CA THR A 75 7.91 -6.78 9.69
C THR A 75 7.22 -8.00 10.30
N LEU A 76 7.60 -9.22 9.88
CA LEU A 76 7.03 -10.44 10.43
C LEU A 76 7.37 -10.66 11.91
N GLU A 77 8.43 -10.04 12.42
CA GLU A 77 8.81 -10.04 13.85
C GLU A 77 8.13 -8.91 14.65
N GLU A 78 7.44 -7.99 13.98
CA GLU A 78 6.77 -6.89 14.66
C GLU A 78 5.53 -7.36 15.44
N LYS A 79 5.33 -6.72 16.59
CA LYS A 79 4.12 -6.93 17.38
C LYS A 79 2.88 -6.60 16.57
N GLY A 80 1.91 -7.52 16.58
CA GLY A 80 0.61 -7.34 15.93
C GLY A 80 0.61 -7.65 14.43
N CYS A 81 1.77 -7.86 13.79
CA CYS A 81 1.83 -8.37 12.44
C CYS A 81 1.42 -9.85 12.40
N LYS A 82 0.45 -10.21 11.57
CA LYS A 82 -0.01 -11.60 11.37
C LYS A 82 0.19 -12.10 9.95
N ARG A 83 0.47 -11.20 9.04
CA ARG A 83 0.76 -11.46 7.63
C ARG A 83 1.39 -10.24 7.01
N TYR A 84 2.43 -10.45 6.24
CA TYR A 84 3.06 -9.42 5.44
C TYR A 84 3.72 -10.07 4.23
N GLU A 85 3.06 -10.03 3.07
CA GLU A 85 3.44 -10.79 1.89
C GLU A 85 3.37 -9.92 0.65
N LEU A 86 4.44 -9.92 -0.14
CA LEU A 86 4.49 -9.30 -1.45
C LEU A 86 4.24 -10.35 -2.53
N ASN A 87 3.22 -10.12 -3.34
CA ASN A 87 2.84 -10.96 -4.47
C ASN A 87 3.02 -10.19 -5.77
N GLN A 88 3.43 -10.89 -6.83
CA GLN A 88 3.54 -10.33 -8.18
C GLN A 88 2.39 -10.86 -9.03
N ASP A 89 1.79 -10.02 -9.83
CA ASP A 89 0.76 -10.40 -10.80
C ASP A 89 1.38 -11.27 -11.89
N LEU A 90 0.75 -12.40 -12.20
CA LEU A 90 1.28 -13.35 -13.19
C LEU A 90 1.15 -12.87 -14.64
N GLU A 91 0.19 -11.99 -14.90
CA GLU A 91 -0.09 -11.45 -16.24
C GLU A 91 0.60 -10.11 -16.46
N ASN A 92 0.85 -9.36 -15.38
CA ASN A 92 1.55 -8.07 -15.43
C ASN A 92 2.71 -8.04 -14.43
N PRO A 93 3.95 -8.34 -14.87
CA PRO A 93 5.10 -8.45 -13.98
C PRO A 93 5.50 -7.15 -13.28
N THR A 94 5.03 -5.99 -13.74
CA THR A 94 5.28 -4.71 -13.04
C THR A 94 4.30 -4.44 -11.92
N LYS A 95 3.21 -5.22 -11.82
CA LYS A 95 2.17 -5.05 -10.83
C LYS A 95 2.38 -5.96 -9.63
N PHE A 96 2.29 -5.38 -8.45
CA PHE A 96 2.48 -6.06 -7.18
C PHE A 96 1.31 -5.82 -6.23
N ILE A 97 1.12 -6.78 -5.33
CA ILE A 97 0.08 -6.77 -4.31
C ILE A 97 0.72 -7.10 -2.97
N MET A 98 0.75 -6.13 -2.05
CA MET A 98 1.10 -6.37 -0.66
C MET A 98 -0.15 -6.78 0.10
N ILE A 99 -0.09 -7.91 0.80
CA ILE A 99 -1.17 -8.40 1.65
C ILE A 99 -0.68 -8.38 3.08
N GLU A 100 -1.33 -7.55 3.88
CA GLU A 100 -0.97 -7.34 5.27
C GLU A 100 -2.13 -7.74 6.17
N ARG A 101 -1.82 -8.19 7.39
CA ARG A 101 -2.80 -8.37 8.45
C ARG A 101 -2.22 -7.95 9.79
N TRP A 102 -2.98 -7.10 10.47
CA TRP A 102 -2.61 -6.45 11.71
C TRP A 102 -3.64 -6.72 12.81
N ASP A 103 -3.18 -6.82 14.05
CA ASP A 103 -4.06 -6.95 15.22
C ASP A 103 -4.81 -5.64 15.51
N SER A 104 -4.16 -4.49 15.24
CA SER A 104 -4.75 -3.18 15.45
C SER A 104 -4.15 -2.12 14.52
N PHE A 105 -4.84 -0.98 14.40
CA PHE A 105 -4.30 0.19 13.71
C PHE A 105 -3.03 0.71 14.37
N LYS A 106 -2.92 0.63 15.70
CA LYS A 106 -1.72 1.06 16.45
C LYS A 106 -0.47 0.25 16.05
N ASP A 107 -0.63 -1.04 15.78
CA ASP A 107 0.48 -1.88 15.35
C ASP A 107 0.93 -1.51 13.93
N LEU A 108 -0.01 -1.26 13.01
CA LEU A 108 0.31 -0.72 11.69
C LEU A 108 0.96 0.66 11.78
N GLU A 109 0.49 1.54 12.67
CA GLU A 109 1.08 2.88 12.86
C GLU A 109 2.54 2.77 13.33
N ALA A 110 2.85 1.86 14.24
CA ALA A 110 4.21 1.58 14.67
C ALA A 110 5.10 1.05 13.52
N HIS A 111 4.55 0.13 12.70
CA HIS A 111 5.20 -0.37 11.49
C HIS A 111 5.55 0.75 10.50
N LEU A 112 4.65 1.69 10.28
CA LEU A 112 4.89 2.81 9.35
C LEU A 112 6.03 3.74 9.83
N GLU A 113 6.32 3.77 11.12
CA GLU A 113 7.42 4.52 11.71
C GLU A 113 8.74 3.73 11.77
N ALA A 114 8.73 2.43 11.50
CA ALA A 114 9.90 1.59 11.54
C ALA A 114 10.89 1.90 10.40
N GLU A 115 12.20 1.79 10.69
CA GLU A 115 13.25 2.13 9.72
C GLU A 115 13.23 1.26 8.46
N HIS A 116 12.92 -0.03 8.58
CA HIS A 116 12.82 -0.92 7.42
C HIS A 116 11.66 -0.54 6.51
N THR A 117 10.54 -0.11 7.07
CA THR A 117 9.39 0.39 6.31
C THR A 117 9.70 1.70 5.60
N LYS A 118 10.33 2.65 6.31
CA LYS A 118 10.78 3.93 5.71
C LYS A 118 11.72 3.71 4.54
N LYS A 119 12.65 2.75 4.65
CA LYS A 119 13.58 2.40 3.56
C LYS A 119 12.84 1.83 2.34
N LEU A 120 11.90 0.90 2.55
CA LEU A 120 11.08 0.36 1.47
C LEU A 120 10.24 1.46 0.80
N LEU A 121 9.57 2.30 1.58
CA LEU A 121 8.77 3.41 1.06
C LEU A 121 9.61 4.43 0.29
N ALA A 122 10.83 4.73 0.74
CA ALA A 122 11.77 5.59 0.02
C ALA A 122 12.20 4.99 -1.33
N THR A 123 12.34 3.67 -1.41
CA THR A 123 12.61 2.97 -2.67
C THR A 123 11.38 3.04 -3.58
N LEU A 124 10.20 2.69 -3.07
CA LEU A 124 8.94 2.76 -3.82
C LEU A 124 8.67 4.16 -4.38
N ALA A 125 8.96 5.22 -3.63
CA ALA A 125 8.80 6.60 -4.11
C ALA A 125 9.59 6.92 -5.40
N LYS A 126 10.68 6.18 -5.67
CA LYS A 126 11.52 6.37 -6.86
C LYS A 126 11.08 5.51 -8.04
N ILE A 127 10.61 4.30 -7.74
CA ILE A 127 10.35 3.28 -8.76
C ILE A 127 8.86 3.08 -9.07
N ALA A 128 7.94 3.62 -8.26
CA ALA A 128 6.50 3.46 -8.49
C ALA A 128 6.07 4.08 -9.84
N ASP A 129 5.13 3.39 -10.48
CA ASP A 129 4.46 3.83 -11.71
C ASP A 129 2.98 4.08 -11.41
N GLY A 130 2.70 5.31 -10.97
CA GLY A 130 1.37 5.75 -10.54
C GLY A 130 1.04 5.51 -9.06
N PRO A 131 -0.15 5.95 -8.63
CA PRO A 131 -0.59 5.83 -7.25
C PRO A 131 -1.03 4.40 -6.91
N PRO A 132 -0.80 3.94 -5.66
CA PRO A 132 -1.32 2.67 -5.20
C PRO A 132 -2.83 2.75 -4.93
N THR A 133 -3.47 1.58 -4.94
CA THR A 133 -4.85 1.40 -4.48
C THR A 133 -4.89 0.59 -3.20
N PHE A 134 -5.93 0.83 -2.37
CA PHE A 134 -6.02 0.25 -1.03
C PHE A 134 -7.37 -0.38 -0.77
N VAL A 135 -7.36 -1.60 -0.22
CA VAL A 135 -8.56 -2.25 0.33
C VAL A 135 -8.35 -2.54 1.80
N ILE A 136 -9.24 -2.03 2.66
CA ILE A 136 -9.28 -2.36 4.08
C ILE A 136 -10.35 -3.43 4.26
N ALA A 137 -9.98 -4.60 4.78
CA ALA A 137 -10.87 -5.75 4.92
C ALA A 137 -10.86 -6.31 6.33
N LYS A 138 -11.97 -6.93 6.72
CA LYS A 138 -12.09 -7.64 7.99
C LYS A 138 -12.39 -9.13 7.73
N ARG A 139 -11.62 -10.01 8.35
CA ARG A 139 -11.90 -11.45 8.26
C ARG A 139 -13.25 -11.76 8.90
N ARG A 140 -14.14 -12.42 8.17
CA ARG A 140 -15.48 -12.80 8.65
C ARG A 140 -15.58 -14.28 9.00
N VAL A 141 -14.79 -15.11 8.34
CA VAL A 141 -14.76 -16.56 8.56
C VAL A 141 -13.35 -16.98 8.92
N GLN A 142 -13.20 -17.76 9.98
CA GLN A 142 -11.92 -18.33 10.40
C GLN A 142 -11.87 -19.78 9.93
N PRO A 143 -10.73 -20.29 9.41
CA PRO A 143 -10.58 -21.72 9.22
C PRO A 143 -10.71 -22.40 10.59
N LYS A 144 -11.45 -23.52 10.64
CA LYS A 144 -11.44 -24.36 11.83
C LYS A 144 -10.00 -24.85 12.05
N LYS A 145 -9.52 -24.75 13.30
CA LYS A 145 -8.25 -25.34 13.71
C LYS A 145 -8.38 -26.86 13.69
#